data_5ae15c86f612b1db687552612d70a6ba
#
_entry.id   5ae15c86f612b1db687552612d70a6ba
#
_cell.length_a   1.000
_cell.length_b   1.000
_cell.length_c   1.000
_cell.angle_alpha   90.00
_cell.angle_beta   90.00
_cell.angle_gamma   90.00
#
_symmetry.space_group_name_H-M   'P 1'
#
loop_
_entity.id
_entity.type
_entity.pdbx_description
1 polymer ?
#
loop_
_entity_poly.entity_id
_entity_poly.type
_entity_poly.pdbx_seq_one_letter_code
_entity_poly.pdbx_strand_id
1 'polypeptide(L)'
;IVTGLAIVFAALLPVNLVLAATVSNEGWLAFWVGGAVVQAARVVGERELEPRGLAWVSVWLGLALLTKYTAWVAFVVILGFVALRAFGGPSRRRAVRARELFAFLSPALLIAGWYYIRNWIIFGRLLVPNWDLPGPKRTWWSPPGFHTLDYYLSFGESLSEPFYSSFYSFWDGLYST
;
A
#
# COMPACT_ATOMS: atom_id res chain seq x y z
N ILE A 1 12.31 24.31 9.71
CA ILE A 1 13.54 23.61 10.18
C ILE A 1 13.18 22.18 10.60
N VAL A 2 12.19 21.97 11.51
CA VAL A 2 11.80 20.62 11.99
C VAL A 2 11.42 19.68 10.85
N THR A 3 10.62 20.17 9.89
CA THR A 3 10.19 19.38 8.72
C THR A 3 11.39 18.95 7.87
N GLY A 4 12.36 19.86 7.65
CA GLY A 4 13.56 19.54 6.89
C GLY A 4 14.43 18.48 7.58
N LEU A 5 14.62 18.59 8.88
CA LEU A 5 15.36 17.60 9.66
C LEU A 5 14.67 16.23 9.65
N ALA A 6 13.35 16.20 9.77
CA ALA A 6 12.59 14.94 9.69
C ALA A 6 12.74 14.26 8.32
N ILE A 7 12.72 15.02 7.23
CA ILE A 7 12.93 14.49 5.88
C ILE A 7 14.35 13.94 5.73
N VAL A 8 15.37 14.70 6.17
CA VAL A 8 16.76 14.25 6.10
C VAL A 8 16.97 12.99 6.95
N PHE A 9 16.44 12.97 8.17
CA PHE A 9 16.51 11.79 9.02
C PHE A 9 15.87 10.58 8.37
N ALA A 10 14.64 10.70 7.84
CA ALA A 10 13.97 9.61 7.17
C ALA A 10 14.73 9.12 5.92
N ALA A 11 15.30 10.04 5.13
CA ALA A 11 16.07 9.69 3.94
C ALA A 11 17.39 8.96 4.27
N LEU A 12 18.01 9.28 5.40
CA LEU A 12 19.28 8.71 5.82
C LEU A 12 19.14 7.42 6.67
N LEU A 13 17.93 6.96 6.94
CA LEU A 13 17.74 5.64 7.56
C LEU A 13 18.43 4.56 6.72
N PRO A 14 19.24 3.66 7.31
CA PRO A 14 19.98 2.64 6.58
C PRO A 14 19.08 1.81 5.65
N VAL A 15 17.89 1.45 6.09
CA VAL A 15 16.92 0.70 5.29
C VAL A 15 16.53 1.46 4.01
N ASN A 16 16.34 2.77 4.08
CA ASN A 16 15.97 3.57 2.91
C ASN A 16 17.15 3.72 1.93
N LEU A 17 18.39 3.80 2.46
CA LEU A 17 19.60 3.82 1.63
C LEU A 17 19.80 2.48 0.92
N VAL A 18 19.60 1.36 1.60
CA VAL A 18 19.68 0.03 1.00
C VAL A 18 18.61 -0.15 -0.07
N LEU A 19 17.36 0.20 0.23
CA LEU A 19 16.25 0.13 -0.73
C LEU A 19 16.47 1.03 -1.95
N ALA A 20 17.07 2.19 -1.78
CA ALA A 20 17.40 3.10 -2.88
C ALA A 20 18.58 2.58 -3.72
N ALA A 21 19.53 1.88 -3.10
CA ALA A 21 20.68 1.29 -3.78
C ALA A 21 20.34 -0.01 -4.54
N THR A 22 19.29 -0.72 -4.10
CA THR A 22 18.81 -1.92 -4.79
C THR A 22 17.85 -1.54 -5.91
N VAL A 23 18.00 -2.18 -7.07
CA VAL A 23 17.05 -2.05 -8.19
C VAL A 23 15.79 -2.83 -7.83
N SER A 24 14.94 -2.24 -6.99
CA SER A 24 13.71 -2.84 -6.51
C SER A 24 12.50 -1.93 -6.75
N ASN A 25 11.32 -2.50 -6.76
CA ASN A 25 10.07 -1.75 -6.87
C ASN A 25 9.65 -1.05 -5.56
N GLU A 26 10.37 -1.26 -4.46
CA GLU A 26 10.05 -0.68 -3.15
C GLU A 26 10.21 0.85 -3.14
N GLY A 27 11.27 1.38 -3.75
CA GLY A 27 11.48 2.82 -3.88
C GLY A 27 10.35 3.51 -4.66
N TRP A 28 9.91 2.90 -5.75
CA TRP A 28 8.79 3.39 -6.54
C TRP A 28 7.47 3.30 -5.78
N LEU A 29 7.24 2.19 -5.06
CA LEU A 29 6.07 2.05 -4.20
C LEU A 29 6.01 3.14 -3.14
N ALA A 30 7.11 3.37 -2.43
CA ALA A 30 7.21 4.41 -1.40
C ALA A 30 6.94 5.81 -1.97
N PHE A 31 7.45 6.10 -3.17
CA PHE A 31 7.22 7.37 -3.86
C PHE A 31 5.74 7.57 -4.20
N TRP A 32 5.10 6.57 -4.83
CA TRP A 32 3.70 6.68 -5.22
C TRP A 32 2.76 6.72 -4.00
N VAL A 33 2.97 5.87 -3.01
CA VAL A 33 2.18 5.87 -1.77
C VAL A 33 2.40 7.15 -0.98
N GLY A 34 3.64 7.63 -0.86
CA GLY A 34 3.95 8.88 -0.20
C GLY A 34 3.24 10.07 -0.87
N GLY A 35 3.27 10.14 -2.20
CA GLY A 35 2.53 11.14 -2.98
C GLY A 35 1.03 11.07 -2.73
N ALA A 36 0.45 9.85 -2.71
CA ALA A 36 -0.96 9.64 -2.41
C ALA A 36 -1.34 10.13 -1.00
N VAL A 37 -0.52 9.82 0.00
CA VAL A 37 -0.77 10.23 1.41
C VAL A 37 -0.72 11.74 1.55
N VAL A 38 0.31 12.39 1.00
CA VAL A 38 0.43 13.87 1.05
C VAL A 38 -0.75 14.54 0.36
N GLN A 39 -1.14 14.05 -0.81
CA GLN A 39 -2.27 14.60 -1.53
C GLN A 39 -3.61 14.33 -0.81
N ALA A 40 -3.79 13.13 -0.25
CA ALA A 40 -4.96 12.78 0.54
C ALA A 40 -5.09 13.65 1.79
N ALA A 41 -4.00 13.89 2.52
CA ALA A 41 -3.98 14.75 3.69
C ALA A 41 -4.43 16.18 3.38
N ARG A 42 -4.01 16.72 2.22
CA ARG A 42 -4.47 18.04 1.75
C ARG A 42 -5.97 18.07 1.47
N VAL A 43 -6.44 17.12 0.64
CA VAL A 43 -7.86 17.05 0.22
C VAL A 43 -8.80 16.79 1.39
N VAL A 44 -8.42 15.90 2.31
CA VAL A 44 -9.24 15.56 3.50
C VAL A 44 -9.26 16.71 4.51
N GLY A 45 -8.22 17.54 4.56
CA GLY A 45 -8.16 18.73 5.40
C GLY A 45 -9.03 19.90 4.91
N GLU A 46 -9.48 19.90 3.67
CA GLU A 46 -10.35 20.95 3.11
C GLU A 46 -11.78 20.81 3.63
N ARG A 47 -12.52 21.94 3.61
CA ARG A 47 -13.92 21.95 4.08
C ARG A 47 -14.82 21.06 3.22
N GLU A 48 -14.55 21.03 1.91
CA GLU A 48 -15.27 20.19 0.93
C GLU A 48 -14.29 19.32 0.18
N LEU A 49 -14.70 18.07 -0.10
CA LEU A 49 -13.91 17.15 -0.93
C LEU A 49 -13.99 17.59 -2.38
N GLU A 50 -12.90 18.12 -2.91
CA GLU A 50 -12.84 18.47 -4.32
C GLU A 50 -12.60 17.22 -5.19
N PRO A 51 -13.51 16.91 -6.15
CA PRO A 51 -13.36 15.73 -7.01
C PRO A 51 -12.05 15.66 -7.78
N ARG A 52 -11.51 16.82 -8.19
CA ARG A 52 -10.22 16.90 -8.88
C ARG A 52 -9.06 16.48 -7.96
N GLY A 53 -9.08 16.92 -6.71
CA GLY A 53 -8.10 16.52 -5.71
C GLY A 53 -8.15 15.01 -5.43
N LEU A 54 -9.36 14.46 -5.30
CA LEU A 54 -9.60 13.01 -5.14
C LEU A 54 -9.11 12.21 -6.35
N ALA A 55 -9.32 12.70 -7.57
CA ALA A 55 -8.83 12.06 -8.78
C ALA A 55 -7.30 11.98 -8.79
N TRP A 56 -6.59 13.03 -8.36
CA TRP A 56 -5.14 12.98 -8.24
C TRP A 56 -4.66 11.99 -7.19
N VAL A 57 -5.29 11.91 -6.01
CA VAL A 57 -5.01 10.85 -5.02
C VAL A 57 -5.14 9.46 -5.66
N SER A 58 -6.20 9.27 -6.43
CA SER A 58 -6.48 8.02 -7.12
C SER A 58 -5.45 7.68 -8.21
N VAL A 59 -4.94 8.67 -8.94
CA VAL A 59 -3.84 8.47 -9.90
C VAL A 59 -2.60 7.93 -9.20
N TRP A 60 -2.17 8.56 -8.10
CA TRP A 60 -1.04 8.11 -7.30
C TRP A 60 -1.22 6.66 -6.81
N LEU A 61 -2.41 6.34 -6.30
CA LEU A 61 -2.74 4.99 -5.83
C LEU A 61 -2.80 3.98 -6.97
N GLY A 62 -3.31 4.35 -8.14
CA GLY A 62 -3.31 3.50 -9.33
C GLY A 62 -1.90 3.13 -9.77
N LEU A 63 -0.97 4.08 -9.79
CA LEU A 63 0.44 3.83 -10.09
C LEU A 63 1.12 2.95 -9.02
N ALA A 64 0.79 3.17 -7.74
CA ALA A 64 1.24 2.32 -6.65
C ALA A 64 0.75 0.87 -6.80
N LEU A 65 -0.53 0.67 -7.14
CA LEU A 65 -1.13 -0.65 -7.37
C LEU A 65 -0.51 -1.40 -8.55
N LEU A 66 -0.09 -0.69 -9.61
CA LEU A 66 0.67 -1.29 -10.71
C LEU A 66 2.09 -1.67 -10.29
N THR A 67 2.68 -0.92 -9.35
CA THR A 67 4.04 -1.18 -8.88
C THR A 67 4.10 -2.42 -8.00
N LYS A 68 3.17 -2.53 -7.04
CA LYS A 68 3.14 -3.66 -6.09
C LYS A 68 1.75 -3.84 -5.49
N TYR A 69 1.30 -5.10 -5.37
CA TYR A 69 -0.02 -5.41 -4.82
C TYR A 69 -0.20 -4.98 -3.35
N THR A 70 0.89 -4.84 -2.57
CA THR A 70 0.83 -4.36 -1.18
C THR A 70 0.28 -2.93 -1.07
N ALA A 71 0.28 -2.15 -2.16
CA ALA A 71 -0.38 -0.85 -2.24
C ALA A 71 -1.89 -0.89 -1.95
N TRP A 72 -2.52 -2.09 -2.01
CA TRP A 72 -3.93 -2.28 -1.62
C TRP A 72 -4.19 -1.85 -0.18
N VAL A 73 -3.22 -2.01 0.72
CA VAL A 73 -3.35 -1.54 2.11
C VAL A 73 -3.54 -0.02 2.15
N ALA A 74 -2.67 0.72 1.47
CA ALA A 74 -2.78 2.19 1.38
C ALA A 74 -4.09 2.61 0.69
N PHE A 75 -4.47 1.91 -0.38
CA PHE A 75 -5.72 2.17 -1.10
C PHE A 75 -6.95 2.04 -0.20
N VAL A 76 -7.07 0.94 0.55
CA VAL A 76 -8.21 0.68 1.45
C VAL A 76 -8.26 1.68 2.59
N VAL A 77 -7.11 2.01 3.18
CA VAL A 77 -7.03 3.00 4.27
C VAL A 77 -7.48 4.38 3.77
N ILE A 78 -6.95 4.85 2.64
CA ILE A 78 -7.32 6.16 2.10
C ILE A 78 -8.78 6.18 1.64
N LEU A 79 -9.26 5.11 1.01
CA LEU A 79 -10.69 4.95 0.67
C LEU A 79 -11.57 5.05 1.91
N GLY A 80 -11.17 4.41 3.01
CA GLY A 80 -11.88 4.50 4.30
C GLY A 80 -11.99 5.94 4.79
N PHE A 81 -10.90 6.72 4.76
CA PHE A 81 -10.94 8.14 5.11
C PHE A 81 -11.82 8.96 4.18
N VAL A 82 -11.74 8.75 2.87
CA VAL A 82 -12.60 9.45 1.89
C VAL A 82 -14.07 9.10 2.14
N ALA A 83 -14.37 7.82 2.38
CA ALA A 83 -15.72 7.36 2.68
C ALA A 83 -16.25 7.99 3.99
N LEU A 84 -15.48 7.97 5.08
CA LEU A 84 -15.86 8.59 6.34
C LEU A 84 -16.16 10.08 6.15
N ARG A 85 -15.36 10.81 5.37
CA ARG A 85 -15.61 12.23 5.07
C ARG A 85 -16.83 12.44 4.18
N ALA A 86 -17.04 11.59 3.18
CA ALA A 86 -18.19 11.67 2.30
C ALA A 86 -19.51 11.38 3.01
N PHE A 87 -19.51 10.45 3.97
CA PHE A 87 -20.72 10.01 4.69
C PHE A 87 -20.88 10.64 6.08
N GLY A 88 -19.81 11.14 6.70
CA GLY A 88 -19.83 11.70 8.07
C GLY A 88 -20.38 13.11 8.20
N GLY A 89 -20.67 13.81 7.10
CA GLY A 89 -21.21 15.18 7.14
C GLY A 89 -22.74 15.23 7.11
N PRO A 90 -23.35 16.33 7.64
CA PRO A 90 -24.80 16.49 7.61
C PRO A 90 -25.32 16.53 6.18
N SER A 91 -26.29 15.68 5.88
CA SER A 91 -27.20 15.67 4.71
C SER A 91 -26.63 16.14 3.35
N ARG A 92 -25.47 15.65 2.95
CA ARG A 92 -25.01 15.86 1.56
C ARG A 92 -25.88 15.06 0.59
N ARG A 93 -26.22 15.65 -0.56
CA ARG A 93 -26.99 14.99 -1.63
C ARG A 93 -26.27 13.74 -2.09
N ARG A 94 -27.00 12.64 -2.31
CA ARG A 94 -26.45 11.35 -2.80
C ARG A 94 -25.58 11.50 -4.06
N ALA A 95 -25.99 12.39 -4.98
CA ALA A 95 -25.24 12.69 -6.20
C ALA A 95 -23.84 13.27 -5.92
N VAL A 96 -23.66 14.09 -4.90
CA VAL A 96 -22.34 14.64 -4.54
C VAL A 96 -21.44 13.53 -4.02
N ARG A 97 -21.92 12.68 -3.13
CA ARG A 97 -21.18 11.51 -2.62
C ARG A 97 -20.77 10.55 -3.73
N ALA A 98 -21.70 10.25 -4.64
CA ALA A 98 -21.41 9.38 -5.78
C ALA A 98 -20.33 9.98 -6.67
N ARG A 99 -20.36 11.29 -6.92
CA ARG A 99 -19.34 12.00 -7.70
C ARG A 99 -17.96 11.95 -7.02
N GLU A 100 -17.90 12.16 -5.70
CA GLU A 100 -16.66 12.11 -4.92
C GLU A 100 -16.05 10.70 -4.96
N LEU A 101 -16.85 9.65 -4.71
CA LEU A 101 -16.40 8.25 -4.77
C LEU A 101 -16.01 7.85 -6.20
N PHE A 102 -16.75 8.27 -7.20
CA PHE A 102 -16.42 8.00 -8.59
C PHE A 102 -15.09 8.67 -8.98
N ALA A 103 -14.88 9.93 -8.60
CA ALA A 103 -13.64 10.65 -8.83
C ALA A 103 -12.44 9.97 -8.15
N PHE A 104 -12.66 9.38 -6.97
CA PHE A 104 -11.61 8.64 -6.28
C PHE A 104 -11.37 7.25 -6.91
N LEU A 105 -12.39 6.52 -7.31
CA LEU A 105 -12.22 5.13 -7.77
C LEU A 105 -11.80 5.04 -9.24
N SER A 106 -12.34 5.90 -10.10
CA SER A 106 -12.20 5.74 -11.56
C SER A 106 -10.76 5.82 -12.07
N PRO A 107 -9.89 6.77 -11.65
CA PRO A 107 -8.54 6.81 -12.16
C PRO A 107 -7.70 5.59 -11.75
N ALA A 108 -7.82 5.13 -10.50
CA ALA A 108 -7.11 3.94 -10.05
C ALA A 108 -7.55 2.69 -10.81
N LEU A 109 -8.87 2.54 -11.06
CA LEU A 109 -9.41 1.43 -11.84
C LEU A 109 -8.95 1.50 -13.31
N LEU A 110 -8.89 2.66 -13.91
CA LEU A 110 -8.40 2.82 -15.29
C LEU A 110 -6.91 2.50 -15.39
N ILE A 111 -6.10 2.93 -14.41
CA ILE A 111 -4.65 2.72 -14.41
C ILE A 111 -4.31 1.26 -14.09
N ALA A 112 -4.86 0.69 -13.01
CA ALA A 112 -4.46 -0.61 -12.49
C ALA A 112 -5.46 -1.74 -12.76
N GLY A 113 -6.74 -1.43 -12.99
CA GLY A 113 -7.82 -2.42 -13.09
C GLY A 113 -7.61 -3.44 -14.19
N TRP A 114 -7.10 -3.03 -15.35
CA TRP A 114 -6.80 -3.95 -16.46
C TRP A 114 -5.82 -5.06 -16.06
N TYR A 115 -4.82 -4.75 -15.23
CA TYR A 115 -3.84 -5.71 -14.74
C TYR A 115 -4.50 -6.77 -13.85
N TYR A 116 -5.36 -6.35 -12.92
CA TYR A 116 -6.08 -7.26 -12.03
C TYR A 116 -7.14 -8.09 -12.77
N ILE A 117 -7.83 -7.48 -13.74
CA ILE A 117 -8.78 -8.21 -14.62
C ILE A 117 -8.02 -9.26 -15.44
N ARG A 118 -6.88 -8.93 -16.02
CA ARG A 118 -6.02 -9.88 -16.74
C ARG A 118 -5.61 -11.05 -15.82
N ASN A 119 -5.18 -10.76 -14.59
CA ASN A 119 -4.82 -11.81 -13.64
C ASN A 119 -6.00 -12.71 -13.32
N TRP A 120 -7.18 -12.14 -13.14
CA TRP A 120 -8.40 -12.92 -12.95
C TRP A 120 -8.70 -13.85 -14.12
N ILE A 121 -8.59 -13.35 -15.34
CA ILE A 121 -8.87 -14.14 -16.56
C ILE A 121 -7.85 -15.26 -16.74
N ILE A 122 -6.55 -15.00 -16.52
CA ILE A 122 -5.48 -15.96 -16.79
C ILE A 122 -5.29 -16.95 -15.63
N PHE A 123 -5.33 -16.46 -14.38
CA PHE A 123 -4.96 -17.24 -13.21
C PHE A 123 -6.15 -17.57 -12.29
N GLY A 124 -7.36 -17.07 -12.59
CA GLY A 124 -8.53 -17.20 -11.72
C GLY A 124 -8.43 -16.44 -10.39
N ARG A 125 -7.43 -15.57 -10.25
CA ARG A 125 -7.15 -14.80 -9.03
C ARG A 125 -6.79 -13.37 -9.35
N LEU A 126 -7.29 -12.41 -8.57
CA LEU A 126 -6.94 -10.99 -8.72
C LEU A 126 -5.49 -10.71 -8.30
N LEU A 127 -5.05 -11.32 -7.21
CA LEU A 127 -3.70 -11.20 -6.69
C LEU A 127 -2.95 -12.49 -6.99
N VAL A 128 -1.85 -12.37 -7.72
CA VAL A 128 -0.96 -13.48 -8.06
C VAL A 128 0.38 -13.18 -7.38
N PRO A 129 0.62 -13.74 -6.17
CA PRO A 129 1.91 -13.59 -5.52
C PRO A 129 3.00 -14.36 -6.29
N ASN A 130 4.21 -13.81 -6.34
CA ASN A 130 5.33 -14.39 -7.08
C ASN A 130 5.73 -15.81 -6.62
N TRP A 131 5.31 -16.20 -5.42
CA TRP A 131 5.60 -17.51 -4.84
C TRP A 131 4.50 -18.56 -5.11
N ASP A 132 3.38 -18.15 -5.71
CA ASP A 132 2.29 -19.03 -6.11
C ASP A 132 2.54 -19.60 -7.52
N LEU A 133 3.71 -20.20 -7.72
CA LEU A 133 3.98 -20.95 -8.94
C LEU A 133 3.05 -22.16 -9.01
N PRO A 134 2.40 -22.41 -10.16
CA PRO A 134 1.58 -23.61 -10.33
C PRO A 134 2.46 -24.84 -10.22
N GLY A 135 2.29 -25.61 -9.15
CA GLY A 135 3.01 -26.87 -8.93
C GLY A 135 2.93 -27.36 -7.50
N PRO A 136 3.12 -28.66 -7.26
CA PRO A 136 2.97 -29.27 -5.93
C PRO A 136 4.12 -28.96 -4.97
N LYS A 137 5.12 -28.16 -5.39
CA LYS A 137 6.28 -27.86 -4.56
C LYS A 137 6.00 -26.61 -3.72
N ARG A 138 5.81 -26.81 -2.43
CA ARG A 138 5.99 -25.74 -1.43
C ARG A 138 7.40 -25.18 -1.62
N THR A 139 7.48 -23.94 -1.97
CA THR A 139 8.76 -23.26 -2.10
C THR A 139 9.37 -23.08 -0.72
N TRP A 140 10.69 -23.15 -0.60
CA TRP A 140 11.43 -23.05 0.66
C TRP A 140 11.17 -21.75 1.44
N TRP A 141 10.65 -20.71 0.78
CA TRP A 141 10.27 -19.43 1.38
C TRP A 141 8.82 -19.37 1.90
N SER A 142 8.09 -20.47 1.92
CA SER A 142 6.80 -20.59 2.59
C SER A 142 6.92 -21.62 3.72
N PRO A 143 7.69 -21.31 4.79
CA PRO A 143 7.82 -22.22 5.92
C PRO A 143 6.45 -22.45 6.56
N PRO A 144 6.25 -23.62 7.21
CA PRO A 144 5.05 -23.89 7.99
C PRO A 144 4.83 -22.77 9.02
N GLY A 145 3.62 -22.22 9.08
CA GLY A 145 3.31 -21.11 9.98
C GLY A 145 3.41 -19.72 9.37
N PHE A 146 3.98 -19.58 8.18
CA PHE A 146 4.01 -18.31 7.49
C PHE A 146 2.59 -17.82 7.22
N HIS A 147 2.29 -16.57 7.59
CA HIS A 147 0.96 -15.95 7.54
C HIS A 147 -0.09 -16.55 8.50
N THR A 148 0.31 -17.26 9.52
CA THR A 148 -0.56 -17.61 10.64
C THR A 148 -0.75 -16.41 11.56
N LEU A 149 -1.75 -16.47 12.45
CA LEU A 149 -1.95 -15.40 13.44
C LEU A 149 -0.69 -15.22 14.32
N ASP A 150 0.00 -16.31 14.62
CA ASP A 150 1.24 -16.32 15.40
C ASP A 150 2.35 -15.50 14.72
N TYR A 151 2.46 -15.57 13.40
CA TYR A 151 3.38 -14.73 12.61
C TYR A 151 3.19 -13.22 12.86
N TYR A 152 1.94 -12.78 13.06
CA TYR A 152 1.62 -11.38 13.31
C TYR A 152 1.66 -10.98 14.79
N LEU A 153 1.64 -11.95 15.71
CA LEU A 153 1.68 -11.73 17.15
C LEU A 153 3.07 -11.91 17.75
N SER A 154 3.95 -12.67 17.09
CA SER A 154 5.32 -12.91 17.57
C SER A 154 6.19 -11.67 17.37
N PHE A 155 7.10 -11.46 18.32
CA PHE A 155 8.12 -10.40 18.27
C PHE A 155 9.32 -10.80 19.11
N GLY A 156 10.53 -10.45 18.64
CA GLY A 156 11.75 -10.58 19.41
C GLY A 156 12.72 -11.63 18.92
N GLU A 157 12.39 -12.41 17.89
CA GLU A 157 13.33 -13.38 17.31
C GLU A 157 14.55 -12.72 16.69
N SER A 158 14.39 -11.51 16.14
CA SER A 158 15.50 -10.71 15.62
C SER A 158 16.56 -10.34 16.65
N LEU A 159 16.22 -10.42 17.94
CA LEU A 159 17.18 -10.18 19.03
C LEU A 159 18.13 -11.36 19.25
N SER A 160 17.68 -12.57 18.98
CA SER A 160 18.47 -13.80 19.13
C SER A 160 19.01 -14.33 17.80
N GLU A 161 18.20 -14.26 16.74
CA GLU A 161 18.50 -14.72 15.40
C GLU A 161 18.18 -13.63 14.38
N PRO A 162 19.08 -12.63 14.16
CA PRO A 162 18.80 -11.49 13.30
C PRO A 162 18.65 -11.88 11.81
N PHE A 163 19.27 -12.98 11.39
CA PHE A 163 19.15 -13.46 10.02
C PHE A 163 17.90 -14.33 9.87
N TYR A 164 17.09 -14.03 8.83
CA TYR A 164 15.85 -14.77 8.50
C TYR A 164 14.71 -14.67 9.51
N SER A 165 14.80 -13.85 10.55
CA SER A 165 13.70 -13.64 11.51
C SER A 165 12.41 -13.14 10.86
N SER A 166 12.51 -12.45 9.72
CA SER A 166 11.37 -12.03 8.89
C SER A 166 10.52 -13.18 8.36
N PHE A 167 11.03 -14.41 8.34
CA PHE A 167 10.25 -15.59 7.96
C PHE A 167 9.31 -16.07 9.07
N TYR A 168 9.62 -15.73 10.32
CA TYR A 168 8.90 -16.23 11.50
C TYR A 168 8.00 -15.16 12.14
N SER A 169 8.33 -13.87 11.94
CA SER A 169 7.57 -12.78 12.51
C SER A 169 7.48 -11.58 11.56
N PHE A 170 6.28 -11.03 11.44
CA PHE A 170 6.05 -9.79 10.68
C PHE A 170 6.83 -8.62 11.25
N TRP A 171 6.82 -8.48 12.57
CA TRP A 171 7.45 -7.36 13.26
C TRP A 171 8.98 -7.42 13.17
N ASP A 172 9.53 -8.60 13.34
CA ASP A 172 10.96 -8.81 13.21
C ASP A 172 11.45 -8.55 11.78
N GLY A 173 10.62 -8.81 10.79
CA GLY A 173 10.90 -8.48 9.39
C GLY A 173 11.01 -6.99 9.09
N LEU A 174 10.53 -6.12 9.98
CA LEU A 174 10.74 -4.66 9.86
C LEU A 174 12.14 -4.23 10.33
N TYR A 175 12.81 -5.03 11.13
CA TYR A 175 14.10 -4.72 11.76
C TYR A 175 15.23 -5.63 11.29
N SER A 176 14.91 -6.77 10.69
CA SER A 176 15.91 -7.68 10.14
C SER A 176 16.03 -7.48 8.62
N THR A 177 17.22 -7.54 8.14
CA THR A 177 17.54 -7.53 6.70
C THR A 177 17.76 -8.94 6.16
#